data_a3ac034e1aee001b49fc52fefc978726
#
_entry.id   a3ac034e1aee001b49fc52fefc978726
#
_cell.length_a   1.000
_cell.length_b   1.000
_cell.length_c   1.000
_cell.angle_alpha   90.00
_cell.angle_beta   90.00
_cell.angle_gamma   90.00
#
_symmetry.space_group_name_H-M   'P 1'
#
loop_
_entity.id
_entity.type
_entity.pdbx_description
1 polymer ?
#
loop_
_entity_poly.entity_id
_entity_poly.type
_entity_poly.pdbx_seq_one_letter_code
_entity_poly.pdbx_strand_id
1 'polypeptide(L)'
;KRLGDGFYEQQRVREQVAQLTGRRFLDGYANDEAQYQDLMRAGLVYAKAWNLIPGVALSAAQMAQLTTDIVWLIDTPVTLADGSVQHVLAPQVYVRVRDGDIDGSGALLSGNSLNLNLGDTLLNSGTVAGRQWVDLSADTLTNLGGRVRGDSVALNARLDITNLGGRMEAMQALELSAGRDIRVASTTRSSTSEQGSQTQRDRLAGLYVSGGSLTVQAGRDIQFDAAEILNSAPTAAGPAGTTTLAAGRDLNLGTVTESAEQRIVWDGKNRRSEAGTTEIGSTIRTQGDLQLIAGQDLSLRAANLTSQAGVLQALAGRDLTLAAGQATARLDEAHQHQEQGFLKKTTITTRDTLDQTTALATTLSGNTTSVAANQNVRIQGSNVVSSQGTQVLTGRDLSIEAATD
;
A
#
# COMPACT_ATOMS: atom_id res chain seq x y z
N LYS A 1 0.90 5.05 -28.62
CA LYS A 1 1.11 3.74 -27.99
C LYS A 1 0.68 3.82 -26.54
N ARG A 2 0.02 2.76 -25.98
CA ARG A 2 -0.38 2.74 -24.55
C ARG A 2 0.76 2.18 -23.70
N LEU A 3 0.79 2.59 -22.44
CA LEU A 3 1.75 2.13 -21.45
C LEU A 3 1.30 0.79 -20.83
N GLY A 4 1.89 -0.30 -21.27
CA GLY A 4 1.62 -1.62 -20.70
C GLY A 4 0.30 -2.27 -21.16
N ASP A 5 -0.08 -3.34 -20.45
CA ASP A 5 -1.34 -4.05 -20.60
C ASP A 5 -2.40 -3.55 -19.60
N GLY A 6 -3.61 -4.10 -19.70
CA GLY A 6 -4.72 -3.69 -18.83
C GLY A 6 -4.46 -3.93 -17.33
N PHE A 7 -3.68 -4.95 -16.97
CA PHE A 7 -3.32 -5.22 -15.58
C PHE A 7 -2.38 -4.16 -15.02
N TYR A 8 -1.37 -3.76 -15.80
CA TYR A 8 -0.44 -2.69 -15.41
C TYR A 8 -1.15 -1.34 -15.28
N GLU A 9 -2.08 -1.04 -16.18
CA GLU A 9 -2.86 0.20 -16.11
C GLU A 9 -3.78 0.23 -14.87
N GLN A 10 -4.42 -0.88 -14.51
CA GLN A 10 -5.20 -1.00 -13.26
C GLN A 10 -4.32 -0.77 -12.03
N GLN A 11 -3.14 -1.35 -12.01
CA GLN A 11 -2.18 -1.13 -10.92
C GLN A 11 -1.80 0.36 -10.79
N ARG A 12 -1.51 1.02 -11.91
CA ARG A 12 -1.19 2.45 -11.93
C ARG A 12 -2.36 3.33 -11.43
N VAL A 13 -3.58 3.00 -11.83
CA VAL A 13 -4.78 3.71 -11.35
C VAL A 13 -4.96 3.52 -9.85
N ARG A 14 -4.82 2.30 -9.35
CA ARG A 14 -4.87 2.01 -7.90
C ARG A 14 -3.83 2.81 -7.11
N GLU A 15 -2.59 2.85 -7.59
CA GLU A 15 -1.51 3.61 -6.96
C GLU A 15 -1.83 5.11 -6.91
N GLN A 16 -2.35 5.67 -8.00
CA GLN A 16 -2.75 7.07 -8.05
C GLN A 16 -3.95 7.37 -7.13
N VAL A 17 -4.97 6.49 -7.08
CA VAL A 17 -6.09 6.62 -6.15
C VAL A 17 -5.58 6.64 -4.71
N ALA A 18 -4.69 5.72 -4.34
CA ALA A 18 -4.10 5.68 -3.02
C ALA A 18 -3.29 6.96 -2.71
N GLN A 19 -2.49 7.45 -3.67
CA GLN A 19 -1.74 8.69 -3.52
C GLN A 19 -2.62 9.93 -3.39
N LEU A 20 -3.70 10.02 -4.16
CA LEU A 20 -4.58 11.19 -4.19
C LEU A 20 -5.54 11.24 -3.01
N THR A 21 -6.00 10.10 -2.52
CA THR A 21 -7.10 10.03 -1.55
C THR A 21 -6.73 9.36 -0.23
N GLY A 22 -5.59 8.66 -0.16
CA GLY A 22 -5.22 7.83 0.98
C GLY A 22 -6.05 6.56 1.13
N ARG A 23 -6.89 6.22 0.14
CA ARG A 23 -7.77 5.05 0.13
C ARG A 23 -7.40 4.12 -1.03
N ARG A 24 -7.65 2.83 -0.88
CA ARG A 24 -7.48 1.87 -1.97
C ARG A 24 -8.56 2.05 -3.04
N PHE A 25 -9.77 2.32 -2.61
CA PHE A 25 -10.91 2.51 -3.48
C PHE A 25 -11.57 3.87 -3.24
N LEU A 26 -12.04 4.48 -4.31
CA LEU A 26 -12.99 5.58 -4.24
C LEU A 26 -14.34 5.06 -3.75
N ASP A 27 -15.20 5.95 -3.24
CA ASP A 27 -16.51 5.55 -2.72
C ASP A 27 -17.35 4.84 -3.78
N GLY A 28 -17.92 3.70 -3.42
CA GLY A 28 -18.78 2.87 -4.29
C GLY A 28 -18.05 1.73 -5.00
N TYR A 29 -16.74 1.59 -4.84
CA TYR A 29 -15.98 0.50 -5.46
C TYR A 29 -15.49 -0.51 -4.42
N ALA A 30 -15.49 -1.80 -4.84
CA ALA A 30 -15.04 -2.92 -4.01
C ALA A 30 -13.83 -3.68 -4.62
N ASN A 31 -13.50 -3.43 -5.89
CA ASN A 31 -12.39 -4.06 -6.57
C ASN A 31 -11.72 -3.14 -7.60
N ASP A 32 -10.46 -3.46 -7.93
CA ASP A 32 -9.61 -2.62 -8.80
C ASP A 32 -10.13 -2.59 -10.25
N GLU A 33 -10.69 -3.71 -10.74
CA GLU A 33 -11.17 -3.80 -12.12
C GLU A 33 -12.41 -2.95 -12.36
N ALA A 34 -13.41 -3.06 -11.48
CA ALA A 34 -14.64 -2.26 -11.57
C ALA A 34 -14.32 -0.77 -11.46
N GLN A 35 -13.46 -0.39 -10.50
CA GLN A 35 -13.00 0.99 -10.35
C GLN A 35 -12.33 1.50 -11.62
N TYR A 36 -11.37 0.76 -12.16
CA TYR A 36 -10.66 1.14 -13.38
C TYR A 36 -11.60 1.30 -14.58
N GLN A 37 -12.50 0.33 -14.82
CA GLN A 37 -13.43 0.35 -15.94
C GLN A 37 -14.40 1.53 -15.87
N ASP A 38 -14.95 1.81 -14.69
CA ASP A 38 -15.91 2.89 -14.51
C ASP A 38 -15.26 4.27 -14.60
N LEU A 39 -14.08 4.45 -14.03
CA LEU A 39 -13.32 5.70 -14.15
C LEU A 39 -12.91 5.98 -15.60
N MET A 40 -12.49 4.96 -16.35
CA MET A 40 -12.21 5.08 -17.79
C MET A 40 -13.46 5.43 -18.59
N ARG A 41 -14.62 4.80 -18.28
CA ARG A 41 -15.91 5.11 -18.92
C ARG A 41 -16.33 6.55 -18.65
N ALA A 42 -16.21 7.00 -17.41
CA ALA A 42 -16.47 8.39 -17.03
C ALA A 42 -15.55 9.36 -17.79
N GLY A 43 -14.26 9.05 -17.92
CA GLY A 43 -13.32 9.83 -18.73
C GLY A 43 -13.73 9.98 -20.19
N LEU A 44 -14.26 8.90 -20.80
CA LEU A 44 -14.78 8.97 -22.17
C LEU A 44 -16.03 9.86 -22.33
N VAL A 45 -16.88 9.91 -21.29
CA VAL A 45 -18.06 10.81 -21.29
C VAL A 45 -17.58 12.27 -21.30
N TYR A 46 -16.64 12.64 -20.43
CA TYR A 46 -16.05 13.97 -20.40
C TYR A 46 -15.29 14.32 -21.68
N ALA A 47 -14.57 13.35 -22.24
CA ALA A 47 -13.85 13.54 -23.48
C ALA A 47 -14.79 13.98 -24.63
N LYS A 48 -15.97 13.37 -24.72
CA LYS A 48 -16.98 13.76 -25.72
C LYS A 48 -17.60 15.13 -25.42
N ALA A 49 -17.89 15.42 -24.15
CA ALA A 49 -18.52 16.68 -23.76
C ALA A 49 -17.60 17.90 -23.92
N TRP A 50 -16.30 17.73 -23.70
CA TRP A 50 -15.31 18.81 -23.70
C TRP A 50 -14.32 18.75 -24.86
N ASN A 51 -14.54 17.85 -25.84
CA ASN A 51 -13.64 17.62 -26.97
C ASN A 51 -12.18 17.39 -26.52
N LEU A 52 -11.98 16.57 -25.49
CA LEU A 52 -10.63 16.28 -24.99
C LEU A 52 -9.84 15.47 -26.01
N ILE A 53 -8.59 15.84 -26.18
CA ILE A 53 -7.65 15.16 -27.08
C ILE A 53 -6.83 14.16 -26.26
N PRO A 54 -6.78 12.86 -26.63
CA PRO A 54 -5.90 11.89 -25.96
C PRO A 54 -4.44 12.35 -25.97
N GLY A 55 -3.78 12.24 -24.83
CA GLY A 55 -2.42 12.72 -24.63
C GLY A 55 -2.34 14.10 -23.96
N VAL A 56 -3.42 14.87 -23.93
CA VAL A 56 -3.45 16.20 -23.28
C VAL A 56 -4.08 16.08 -21.90
N ALA A 57 -3.35 16.56 -20.87
CA ALA A 57 -3.84 16.61 -19.50
C ALA A 57 -4.99 17.61 -19.34
N LEU A 58 -5.88 17.39 -18.35
CA LEU A 58 -6.93 18.36 -18.03
C LEU A 58 -6.32 19.65 -17.46
N SER A 59 -6.87 20.77 -17.87
CA SER A 59 -6.54 22.08 -17.28
C SER A 59 -7.16 22.20 -15.88
N ALA A 60 -6.64 23.13 -15.06
CA ALA A 60 -7.19 23.42 -13.73
C ALA A 60 -8.68 23.80 -13.77
N ALA A 61 -9.11 24.54 -14.79
CA ALA A 61 -10.50 24.93 -14.99
C ALA A 61 -11.40 23.71 -15.32
N GLN A 62 -10.90 22.77 -16.12
CA GLN A 62 -11.60 21.54 -16.42
C GLN A 62 -11.68 20.61 -15.18
N MET A 63 -10.59 20.51 -14.41
CA MET A 63 -10.59 19.74 -13.16
C MET A 63 -11.60 20.29 -12.14
N ALA A 64 -11.73 21.61 -12.03
CA ALA A 64 -12.70 22.26 -11.13
C ALA A 64 -14.16 22.00 -11.52
N GLN A 65 -14.44 21.64 -12.77
CA GLN A 65 -15.78 21.35 -13.27
C GLN A 65 -16.12 19.85 -13.27
N LEU A 66 -15.22 18.98 -12.80
CA LEU A 66 -15.51 17.55 -12.71
C LEU A 66 -16.66 17.29 -11.72
N THR A 67 -17.69 16.61 -12.16
CA THR A 67 -18.81 16.15 -11.31
C THR A 67 -18.66 14.69 -10.90
N THR A 68 -17.70 13.97 -11.45
CA THR A 68 -17.34 12.59 -11.10
C THR A 68 -15.84 12.39 -11.25
N ASP A 69 -15.30 11.40 -10.57
CA ASP A 69 -13.92 10.96 -10.71
C ASP A 69 -13.73 10.32 -12.08
N ILE A 70 -12.58 10.55 -12.72
CA ILE A 70 -12.31 10.02 -14.05
C ILE A 70 -10.88 9.52 -14.17
N VAL A 71 -10.63 8.62 -15.11
CA VAL A 71 -9.31 8.35 -15.67
C VAL A 71 -9.25 8.86 -17.09
N TRP A 72 -8.19 9.59 -17.40
CA TRP A 72 -7.90 10.06 -18.75
C TRP A 72 -6.50 9.67 -19.17
N LEU A 73 -6.31 9.38 -20.46
CA LEU A 73 -5.00 8.99 -20.98
C LEU A 73 -4.21 10.23 -21.37
N ILE A 74 -3.07 10.44 -20.72
CA ILE A 74 -2.16 11.56 -21.00
C ILE A 74 -0.86 11.07 -21.61
N ASP A 75 -0.20 11.94 -22.37
CA ASP A 75 1.13 11.68 -22.89
C ASP A 75 2.17 11.73 -21.77
N THR A 76 2.88 10.63 -21.59
CA THR A 76 3.87 10.49 -20.52
C THR A 76 5.20 10.02 -21.12
N PRO A 77 6.30 10.74 -20.88
CA PRO A 77 7.62 10.29 -21.30
C PRO A 77 8.08 9.10 -20.43
N VAL A 78 8.56 8.05 -21.09
CA VAL A 78 9.14 6.87 -20.44
C VAL A 78 10.55 6.67 -20.98
N THR A 79 11.52 6.60 -20.07
CA THR A 79 12.91 6.30 -20.42
C THR A 79 13.08 4.78 -20.53
N LEU A 80 13.53 4.33 -21.67
CA LEU A 80 13.81 2.90 -21.92
C LEU A 80 15.19 2.51 -21.36
N ALA A 81 15.44 1.19 -21.26
CA ALA A 81 16.70 0.67 -20.74
C ALA A 81 17.96 1.10 -21.55
N ASP A 82 17.77 1.48 -22.82
CA ASP A 82 18.82 2.02 -23.70
C ASP A 82 19.05 3.52 -23.53
N GLY A 83 18.34 4.16 -22.60
CA GLY A 83 18.40 5.61 -22.35
C GLY A 83 17.56 6.47 -23.29
N SER A 84 16.89 5.89 -24.28
CA SER A 84 15.98 6.62 -25.17
C SER A 84 14.67 6.97 -24.45
N VAL A 85 14.08 8.13 -24.80
CA VAL A 85 12.78 8.55 -24.26
C VAL A 85 11.69 8.24 -25.26
N GLN A 86 10.69 7.49 -24.85
CA GLN A 86 9.51 7.19 -25.66
C GLN A 86 8.27 7.81 -25.02
N HIS A 87 7.43 8.48 -25.83
CA HIS A 87 6.15 9.02 -25.41
C HIS A 87 5.05 7.95 -25.53
N VAL A 88 4.33 7.73 -24.44
CA VAL A 88 3.25 6.74 -24.35
C VAL A 88 2.02 7.33 -23.68
N LEU A 89 0.84 6.84 -24.02
CA LEU A 89 -0.40 7.17 -23.32
C LEU A 89 -0.47 6.36 -22.04
N ALA A 90 -0.48 7.06 -20.91
CA ALA A 90 -0.61 6.49 -19.57
C ALA A 90 -1.89 6.96 -18.89
N PRO A 91 -2.55 6.11 -18.08
CA PRO A 91 -3.73 6.52 -17.32
C PRO A 91 -3.36 7.51 -16.23
N GLN A 92 -4.07 8.63 -16.18
CA GLN A 92 -4.02 9.64 -15.13
C GLN A 92 -5.37 9.71 -14.45
N VAL A 93 -5.39 9.58 -13.12
CA VAL A 93 -6.58 9.73 -12.29
C VAL A 93 -6.81 11.20 -11.99
N TYR A 94 -8.04 11.65 -12.17
CA TYR A 94 -8.53 12.95 -11.75
C TYR A 94 -9.69 12.73 -10.79
N VAL A 95 -9.46 13.04 -9.52
CA VAL A 95 -10.47 12.93 -8.48
C VAL A 95 -11.17 14.28 -8.35
N ARG A 96 -12.50 14.28 -8.42
CA ARG A 96 -13.27 15.48 -8.11
C ARG A 96 -13.11 15.83 -6.63
N VAL A 97 -13.10 17.11 -6.31
CA VAL A 97 -13.22 17.59 -4.94
C VAL A 97 -14.66 17.30 -4.48
N ARG A 98 -14.84 16.42 -3.51
CA ARG A 98 -16.14 16.11 -2.90
C ARG A 98 -16.30 16.90 -1.61
N ASP A 99 -17.56 17.20 -1.25
CA ASP A 99 -17.89 17.58 0.13
C ASP A 99 -17.51 16.41 1.04
N GLY A 100 -16.35 16.47 1.68
CA GLY A 100 -15.77 15.37 2.47
C GLY A 100 -14.34 14.99 2.09
N ASP A 101 -13.84 15.38 0.92
CA ASP A 101 -12.42 15.33 0.55
C ASP A 101 -11.68 16.60 1.01
N ILE A 102 -12.40 17.70 1.04
CA ILE A 102 -12.20 18.82 1.96
C ILE A 102 -13.34 18.64 2.96
N ASP A 103 -13.14 17.81 3.97
CA ASP A 103 -14.06 17.67 5.05
C ASP A 103 -14.28 19.07 5.63
N GLY A 104 -15.51 19.57 5.60
CA GLY A 104 -15.87 20.83 6.27
C GLY A 104 -15.66 20.78 7.79
N SER A 105 -15.38 19.57 8.32
CA SER A 105 -14.85 19.29 9.66
C SER A 105 -13.32 19.20 9.68
N GLY A 106 -12.64 19.09 8.51
CA GLY A 106 -11.19 18.99 8.41
C GLY A 106 -10.51 20.34 8.67
N ALA A 107 -9.84 20.48 9.81
CA ALA A 107 -8.99 21.61 10.05
C ALA A 107 -7.84 21.65 9.02
N LEU A 108 -7.64 22.81 8.41
CA LEU A 108 -6.50 23.09 7.55
C LEU A 108 -5.56 24.07 8.25
N LEU A 109 -4.33 23.63 8.50
CA LEU A 109 -3.23 24.49 8.88
C LEU A 109 -2.26 24.60 7.71
N SER A 110 -2.16 25.77 7.09
CA SER A 110 -1.30 25.94 5.92
C SER A 110 -0.50 27.25 5.97
N GLY A 111 0.69 27.22 5.37
CA GLY A 111 1.57 28.34 5.27
C GLY A 111 2.67 28.13 4.22
N ASN A 112 3.53 29.14 4.03
CA ASN A 112 4.72 28.96 3.19
C ASN A 112 5.70 28.00 3.88
N SER A 113 5.90 28.21 5.18
CA SER A 113 6.70 27.38 6.07
C SER A 113 5.94 27.20 7.37
N LEU A 114 5.88 26.00 7.90
CA LEU A 114 5.24 25.66 9.17
C LEU A 114 6.27 25.11 10.13
N ASN A 115 6.34 25.70 11.30
CA ASN A 115 7.10 25.20 12.43
C ASN A 115 6.19 25.09 13.63
N LEU A 116 5.93 23.90 14.11
CA LEU A 116 5.16 23.62 15.32
C LEU A 116 6.07 22.91 16.33
N ASN A 117 6.33 23.57 17.43
CA ASN A 117 7.10 22.98 18.53
C ASN A 117 6.20 22.95 19.78
N LEU A 118 5.76 21.73 20.13
CA LEU A 118 4.81 21.48 21.21
C LEU A 118 5.49 20.72 22.35
N GLY A 119 5.13 21.04 23.57
CA GLY A 119 5.67 20.39 24.78
C GLY A 119 5.03 19.03 25.10
N ASP A 120 3.94 18.63 24.41
CA ASP A 120 3.21 17.41 24.73
C ASP A 120 2.77 16.70 23.44
N THR A 121 1.49 16.65 23.11
CA THR A 121 0.96 15.84 22.01
C THR A 121 0.46 16.68 20.85
N LEU A 122 0.80 16.27 19.60
CA LEU A 122 0.14 16.71 18.40
C LEU A 122 -0.77 15.60 17.86
N LEU A 123 -2.07 15.89 17.73
CA LEU A 123 -3.02 15.05 17.04
C LEU A 123 -3.47 15.73 15.74
N ASN A 124 -3.21 15.13 14.61
CA ASN A 124 -3.67 15.58 13.29
C ASN A 124 -4.69 14.59 12.71
N SER A 125 -5.89 15.05 12.48
CA SER A 125 -6.90 14.35 11.67
C SER A 125 -7.34 15.17 10.44
N GLY A 126 -6.77 16.38 10.29
CA GLY A 126 -6.99 17.30 9.20
C GLY A 126 -5.80 17.36 8.24
N THR A 127 -5.54 18.52 7.69
CA THR A 127 -4.42 18.77 6.77
C THR A 127 -3.45 19.78 7.35
N VAL A 128 -2.18 19.41 7.40
CA VAL A 128 -1.04 20.30 7.68
C VAL A 128 -0.24 20.44 6.40
N ALA A 129 -0.12 21.65 5.85
CA ALA A 129 0.49 21.86 4.53
C ALA A 129 1.47 23.06 4.54
N GLY A 130 2.70 22.82 4.16
CA GLY A 130 3.72 23.83 3.87
C GLY A 130 4.05 23.89 2.39
N ARG A 131 4.28 25.08 1.83
CA ARG A 131 4.79 25.18 0.45
C ARG A 131 6.26 24.81 0.35
N GLN A 132 7.05 25.20 1.34
CA GLN A 132 8.48 24.91 1.38
C GLN A 132 8.77 23.80 2.38
N TRP A 133 8.50 24.04 3.65
CA TRP A 133 8.80 23.05 4.67
C TRP A 133 7.74 22.99 5.77
N VAL A 134 7.62 21.80 6.36
CA VAL A 134 6.82 21.51 7.54
C VAL A 134 7.72 20.85 8.57
N ASP A 135 7.88 21.46 9.73
CA ASP A 135 8.63 20.92 10.86
C ASP A 135 7.69 20.81 12.07
N LEU A 136 7.43 19.59 12.48
CA LEU A 136 6.54 19.26 13.59
C LEU A 136 7.34 18.58 14.69
N SER A 137 7.39 19.20 15.86
CA SER A 137 8.09 18.66 17.03
C SER A 137 7.13 18.57 18.22
N ALA A 138 7.07 17.41 18.90
CA ALA A 138 6.26 17.17 20.08
C ALA A 138 6.79 15.99 20.90
N ASP A 139 6.20 15.71 22.06
CA ASP A 139 6.48 14.46 22.78
C ASP A 139 5.91 13.26 22.02
N THR A 140 4.68 13.37 21.53
CA THR A 140 4.01 12.36 20.74
C THR A 140 3.33 12.99 19.54
N LEU A 141 3.55 12.44 18.36
CA LEU A 141 2.93 12.85 17.11
C LEU A 141 1.98 11.76 16.62
N THR A 142 0.69 12.08 16.50
CA THR A 142 -0.33 11.16 15.99
C THR A 142 -1.02 11.75 14.78
N ASN A 143 -0.91 11.09 13.63
CA ASN A 143 -1.65 11.40 12.41
C ASN A 143 -2.75 10.35 12.21
N LEU A 144 -3.98 10.70 12.56
CA LEU A 144 -5.15 9.82 12.51
C LEU A 144 -5.99 10.11 11.26
N GLY A 145 -5.68 9.44 10.16
CA GLY A 145 -6.33 9.68 8.88
C GLY A 145 -6.06 11.05 8.26
N GLY A 146 -5.21 11.85 8.90
CA GLY A 146 -4.86 13.21 8.46
C GLY A 146 -3.79 13.21 7.36
N ARG A 147 -3.54 14.40 6.82
CA ARG A 147 -2.53 14.63 5.78
C ARG A 147 -1.47 15.62 6.26
N VAL A 148 -0.21 15.29 6.06
CA VAL A 148 0.92 16.21 6.24
C VAL A 148 1.66 16.31 4.92
N ARG A 149 1.87 17.53 4.40
CA ARG A 149 2.53 17.71 3.10
C ARG A 149 3.42 18.96 3.05
N GLY A 150 4.52 18.85 2.32
CA GLY A 150 5.45 19.96 2.10
C GLY A 150 6.43 19.66 0.98
N ASP A 151 7.29 20.64 0.67
CA ASP A 151 8.47 20.37 -0.15
C ASP A 151 9.45 19.49 0.62
N SER A 152 9.70 19.88 1.89
CA SER A 152 10.38 19.06 2.88
C SER A 152 9.50 18.94 4.12
N VAL A 153 9.43 17.74 4.69
CA VAL A 153 8.61 17.44 5.86
C VAL A 153 9.48 16.72 6.90
N ALA A 154 9.57 17.29 8.09
CA ALA A 154 10.24 16.70 9.24
C ALA A 154 9.25 16.53 10.41
N LEU A 155 9.17 15.34 10.96
CA LEU A 155 8.42 15.02 12.16
C LEU A 155 9.39 14.50 13.22
N ASN A 156 9.47 15.21 14.33
CA ASN A 156 10.37 14.91 15.44
C ASN A 156 9.58 14.66 16.72
N ALA A 157 9.56 13.41 17.18
CA ALA A 157 8.92 13.08 18.45
C ALA A 157 9.95 12.69 19.50
N ARG A 158 9.81 13.20 20.71
CA ARG A 158 10.65 12.75 21.84
C ARG A 158 10.31 11.31 22.25
N LEU A 159 9.07 10.89 22.08
CA LEU A 159 8.58 9.54 22.34
C LEU A 159 8.18 8.87 21.05
N ASP A 160 6.94 9.00 20.61
CA ASP A 160 6.36 8.18 19.56
C ASP A 160 5.84 8.98 18.37
N ILE A 161 5.95 8.40 17.17
CA ILE A 161 5.22 8.83 15.97
C ILE A 161 4.26 7.73 15.56
N THR A 162 2.97 8.07 15.43
CA THR A 162 1.93 7.15 15.00
C THR A 162 1.19 7.72 13.79
N ASN A 163 1.18 6.98 12.68
CA ASN A 163 0.40 7.31 11.47
C ASN A 163 -0.61 6.18 11.20
N LEU A 164 -1.88 6.42 11.52
CA LEU A 164 -2.97 5.46 11.32
C LEU A 164 -3.87 5.91 10.17
N GLY A 165 -3.79 5.23 9.03
CA GLY A 165 -4.57 5.53 7.85
C GLY A 165 -4.34 6.93 7.27
N GLY A 166 -3.28 7.62 7.69
CA GLY A 166 -2.94 8.97 7.26
C GLY A 166 -1.83 9.00 6.20
N ARG A 167 -1.66 10.17 5.57
CA ARG A 167 -0.64 10.38 4.53
C ARG A 167 0.38 11.43 4.94
N MET A 168 1.64 11.13 4.68
CA MET A 168 2.74 12.08 4.82
C MET A 168 3.46 12.17 3.48
N GLU A 169 3.56 13.37 2.93
CA GLU A 169 4.02 13.60 1.56
C GLU A 169 5.08 14.70 1.52
N ALA A 170 6.19 14.42 0.84
CA ALA A 170 7.20 15.41 0.57
C ALA A 170 7.62 15.37 -0.90
N MET A 171 8.06 16.52 -1.43
CA MET A 171 8.67 16.55 -2.76
C MET A 171 10.15 16.17 -2.68
N GLN A 172 10.89 16.70 -1.72
CA GLN A 172 12.34 16.53 -1.63
C GLN A 172 12.81 15.65 -0.48
N ALA A 173 12.28 15.86 0.74
CA ALA A 173 12.71 15.10 1.90
C ALA A 173 11.54 14.84 2.86
N LEU A 174 11.39 13.57 3.27
CA LEU A 174 10.49 13.19 4.34
C LEU A 174 11.31 12.52 5.44
N GLU A 175 11.30 13.12 6.62
CA GLU A 175 12.02 12.62 7.79
C GLU A 175 11.06 12.39 8.95
N LEU A 176 11.08 11.20 9.51
CA LEU A 176 10.41 10.84 10.75
C LEU A 176 11.45 10.38 11.76
N SER A 177 11.54 11.07 12.88
CA SER A 177 12.47 10.74 13.98
C SER A 177 11.72 10.63 15.29
N ALA A 178 11.78 9.47 15.94
CA ALA A 178 11.20 9.24 17.25
C ALA A 178 12.24 8.72 18.24
N GLY A 179 12.23 9.25 19.46
CA GLY A 179 13.09 8.77 20.53
C GLY A 179 12.72 7.37 21.02
N ARG A 180 11.50 6.91 20.77
CA ARG A 180 11.01 5.59 21.13
C ARG A 180 10.51 4.82 19.92
N ASP A 181 9.23 4.90 19.56
CA ASP A 181 8.62 4.04 18.56
C ASP A 181 8.03 4.81 17.37
N ILE A 182 8.08 4.21 16.19
CA ILE A 182 7.36 4.68 15.01
C ILE A 182 6.41 3.59 14.54
N ARG A 183 5.12 3.93 14.43
CA ARG A 183 4.09 3.05 13.90
C ARG A 183 3.39 3.69 12.71
N VAL A 184 3.34 2.96 11.59
CA VAL A 184 2.59 3.34 10.38
C VAL A 184 1.68 2.18 10.01
N ALA A 185 0.37 2.35 10.16
CA ALA A 185 -0.56 1.25 9.96
C ALA A 185 -1.81 1.70 9.19
N SER A 186 -2.18 0.91 8.20
CA SER A 186 -3.47 1.04 7.52
C SER A 186 -4.60 0.61 8.45
N THR A 187 -5.75 1.25 8.33
CA THR A 187 -6.92 0.92 9.13
C THR A 187 -7.82 -0.08 8.41
N THR A 188 -8.61 -0.81 9.17
CA THR A 188 -9.63 -1.74 8.66
C THR A 188 -11.00 -1.29 9.08
N ARG A 189 -12.00 -1.64 8.28
CA ARG A 189 -13.43 -1.48 8.59
C ARG A 189 -14.12 -2.83 8.49
N SER A 190 -14.91 -3.15 9.48
CA SER A 190 -15.75 -4.34 9.49
C SER A 190 -17.22 -3.98 9.33
N SER A 191 -17.96 -4.80 8.59
CA SER A 191 -19.42 -4.75 8.48
C SER A 191 -19.98 -6.14 8.69
N THR A 192 -21.13 -6.24 9.32
CA THR A 192 -21.82 -7.51 9.60
C THR A 192 -23.28 -7.37 9.23
N SER A 193 -23.82 -8.43 8.62
CA SER A 193 -25.23 -8.58 8.29
C SER A 193 -25.72 -9.99 8.73
N GLU A 194 -27.00 -10.27 8.58
CA GLU A 194 -27.54 -11.61 8.84
C GLU A 194 -26.96 -12.68 7.90
N GLN A 195 -26.45 -12.28 6.74
CA GLN A 195 -25.94 -13.17 5.71
C GLN A 195 -24.42 -13.31 5.71
N GLY A 196 -23.70 -12.55 6.55
CA GLY A 196 -22.25 -12.65 6.63
C GLY A 196 -21.58 -11.41 7.23
N SER A 197 -20.26 -11.48 7.23
CA SER A 197 -19.39 -10.41 7.70
C SER A 197 -18.26 -10.14 6.71
N GLN A 198 -17.78 -8.91 6.69
CA GLN A 198 -16.64 -8.51 5.88
C GLN A 198 -15.76 -7.54 6.66
N THR A 199 -14.44 -7.78 6.61
CA THR A 199 -13.42 -6.86 7.09
C THR A 199 -12.50 -6.52 5.92
N GLN A 200 -12.33 -5.24 5.63
CA GLN A 200 -11.46 -4.77 4.56
C GLN A 200 -10.66 -3.56 5.01
N ARG A 201 -9.54 -3.27 4.32
CA ARG A 201 -8.80 -2.03 4.57
C ARG A 201 -9.67 -0.84 4.25
N ASP A 202 -9.71 0.13 5.17
CA ASP A 202 -10.46 1.38 5.03
C ASP A 202 -9.55 2.49 4.51
N ARG A 203 -8.50 2.84 5.28
CA ARG A 203 -7.56 3.88 4.92
C ARG A 203 -6.13 3.34 4.86
N LEU A 204 -5.42 3.69 3.79
CA LEU A 204 -4.01 3.36 3.63
C LEU A 204 -3.14 4.36 4.38
N ALA A 205 -2.28 3.86 5.27
CA ALA A 205 -1.20 4.66 5.82
C ALA A 205 -0.05 4.72 4.82
N GLY A 206 0.40 5.93 4.47
CA GLY A 206 1.42 6.08 3.43
C GLY A 206 2.46 7.16 3.74
N LEU A 207 3.68 6.88 3.26
CA LEU A 207 4.81 7.80 3.24
C LEU A 207 5.26 7.97 1.78
N TYR A 208 5.21 9.18 1.27
CA TYR A 208 5.42 9.45 -0.16
C TYR A 208 6.46 10.54 -0.37
N VAL A 209 7.47 10.24 -1.19
CA VAL A 209 8.49 11.21 -1.62
C VAL A 209 8.61 11.15 -3.14
N SER A 210 8.63 12.31 -3.79
CA SER A 210 8.66 12.38 -5.27
C SER A 210 10.00 12.80 -5.86
N GLY A 211 10.93 13.37 -5.08
CA GLY A 211 12.14 13.93 -5.63
C GLY A 211 13.42 13.78 -4.80
N GLY A 212 13.37 13.12 -3.64
CA GLY A 212 14.53 13.08 -2.77
C GLY A 212 14.60 11.89 -1.82
N SER A 213 14.90 12.12 -0.55
CA SER A 213 15.15 11.06 0.43
C SER A 213 13.95 10.85 1.37
N LEU A 214 13.79 9.60 1.79
CA LEU A 214 12.89 9.21 2.86
C LEU A 214 13.71 8.58 3.98
N THR A 215 13.58 9.13 5.19
CA THR A 215 14.27 8.61 6.38
C THR A 215 13.26 8.39 7.50
N VAL A 216 13.25 7.20 8.06
CA VAL A 216 12.45 6.85 9.24
C VAL A 216 13.38 6.28 10.27
N GLN A 217 13.48 6.92 11.43
CA GLN A 217 14.41 6.55 12.49
C GLN A 217 13.70 6.51 13.84
N ALA A 218 13.77 5.35 14.51
CA ALA A 218 13.25 5.17 15.86
C ALA A 218 14.36 4.75 16.81
N GLY A 219 14.36 5.31 18.02
CA GLY A 219 15.30 4.90 19.07
C GLY A 219 15.05 3.46 19.57
N ARG A 220 13.82 2.94 19.39
CA ARG A 220 13.43 1.59 19.76
C ARG A 220 12.86 0.83 18.57
N ASP A 221 11.56 0.87 18.34
CA ASP A 221 10.91 0.00 17.37
C ASP A 221 10.29 0.76 16.21
N ILE A 222 10.34 0.13 15.02
CA ILE A 222 9.56 0.54 13.85
C ILE A 222 8.58 -0.58 13.51
N GLN A 223 7.29 -0.23 13.43
CA GLN A 223 6.21 -1.14 13.02
C GLN A 223 5.46 -0.57 11.82
N PHE A 224 5.43 -1.31 10.72
CA PHE A 224 4.60 -1.03 9.56
C PHE A 224 3.58 -2.15 9.34
N ASP A 225 2.28 -1.83 9.36
CA ASP A 225 1.19 -2.78 9.15
C ASP A 225 0.42 -2.42 7.88
N ALA A 226 0.57 -3.18 6.81
CA ALA A 226 -0.01 -2.92 5.49
C ALA A 226 0.18 -1.46 5.03
N ALA A 227 1.34 -0.88 5.32
CA ALA A 227 1.69 0.48 4.96
C ALA A 227 2.22 0.55 3.52
N GLU A 228 2.06 1.70 2.87
CA GLU A 228 2.63 1.98 1.57
C GLU A 228 3.73 3.03 1.69
N ILE A 229 4.93 2.70 1.22
CA ILE A 229 6.05 3.62 1.12
C ILE A 229 6.45 3.72 -0.35
N LEU A 230 6.43 4.94 -0.87
CA LEU A 230 6.82 5.20 -2.24
C LEU A 230 7.81 6.37 -2.29
N ASN A 231 9.01 6.09 -2.75
CA ASN A 231 10.00 7.11 -3.12
C ASN A 231 10.26 7.02 -4.63
N SER A 232 9.64 7.92 -5.38
CA SER A 232 9.64 7.92 -6.84
C SER A 232 10.58 8.97 -7.44
N ALA A 233 11.62 9.37 -6.70
CA ALA A 233 12.60 10.33 -7.18
C ALA A 233 13.18 9.92 -8.54
N PRO A 234 13.17 10.79 -9.56
CA PRO A 234 13.75 10.46 -10.85
C PRO A 234 15.27 10.31 -10.73
N THR A 235 15.83 9.25 -11.31
CA THR A 235 17.26 8.91 -11.27
C THR A 235 18.16 9.94 -11.96
N ALA A 236 17.60 10.88 -12.73
CA ALA A 236 18.34 11.82 -13.56
C ALA A 236 18.76 13.14 -12.86
N ALA A 237 18.32 13.41 -11.64
CA ALA A 237 18.45 14.73 -11.01
C ALA A 237 19.21 14.77 -9.68
N GLY A 238 20.11 13.83 -9.41
CA GLY A 238 20.88 13.82 -8.16
C GLY A 238 21.06 12.43 -7.60
N PRO A 239 21.53 12.28 -6.36
CA PRO A 239 21.57 10.96 -5.74
C PRO A 239 20.16 10.38 -5.78
N ALA A 240 20.00 9.24 -6.45
CA ALA A 240 18.75 8.52 -6.58
C ALA A 240 18.07 8.48 -5.21
N GLY A 241 16.78 8.82 -5.14
CA GLY A 241 16.06 8.97 -3.88
C GLY A 241 16.21 7.75 -3.00
N THR A 242 16.98 7.87 -1.93
CA THR A 242 17.22 6.79 -0.99
C THR A 242 16.09 6.70 0.01
N THR A 243 15.79 5.47 0.44
CA THR A 243 14.86 5.20 1.52
C THR A 243 15.57 4.43 2.62
N THR A 244 15.60 4.99 3.82
CA THR A 244 16.24 4.39 4.99
C THR A 244 15.24 4.24 6.12
N LEU A 245 15.12 3.00 6.63
CA LEU A 245 14.34 2.67 7.81
C LEU A 245 15.31 2.12 8.86
N ALA A 246 15.47 2.81 10.00
CA ALA A 246 16.44 2.45 11.01
C ALA A 246 15.79 2.39 12.40
N ALA A 247 15.70 1.21 12.98
CA ALA A 247 15.23 0.97 14.34
C ALA A 247 16.38 0.65 15.27
N GLY A 248 16.42 1.27 16.44
CA GLY A 248 17.42 0.98 17.47
C GLY A 248 17.26 -0.41 18.08
N ARG A 249 16.05 -1.01 18.01
CA ARG A 249 15.76 -2.37 18.45
C ARG A 249 15.17 -3.19 17.31
N ASP A 250 13.86 -3.21 17.14
CA ASP A 250 13.18 -4.11 16.21
C ASP A 250 12.53 -3.36 15.05
N LEU A 251 12.68 -3.88 13.84
CA LEU A 251 11.98 -3.39 12.66
C LEU A 251 11.04 -4.47 12.13
N ASN A 252 9.74 -4.18 12.15
CA ASN A 252 8.71 -5.13 11.77
C ASN A 252 7.84 -4.58 10.64
N LEU A 253 7.73 -5.34 9.55
CA LEU A 253 6.73 -5.16 8.52
C LEU A 253 5.68 -6.26 8.65
N GLY A 254 4.60 -5.92 9.34
CA GLY A 254 3.47 -6.81 9.60
C GLY A 254 2.35 -6.68 8.57
N THR A 255 1.25 -7.35 8.88
CA THR A 255 0.08 -7.45 8.01
C THR A 255 -1.18 -6.93 8.70
N VAL A 256 -2.17 -6.56 7.91
CA VAL A 256 -3.57 -6.54 8.32
C VAL A 256 -4.31 -7.65 7.62
N THR A 257 -5.35 -8.21 8.25
CA THR A 257 -6.15 -9.29 7.67
C THR A 257 -7.44 -8.72 7.10
N GLU A 258 -7.66 -8.93 5.80
CA GLU A 258 -8.96 -8.78 5.16
C GLU A 258 -9.71 -10.10 5.25
N SER A 259 -11.02 -10.07 5.50
CA SER A 259 -11.84 -11.27 5.60
C SER A 259 -13.22 -11.04 5.00
N ALA A 260 -13.78 -12.10 4.44
CA ALA A 260 -15.17 -12.13 4.01
C ALA A 260 -15.79 -13.47 4.40
N GLU A 261 -17.00 -13.42 4.94
CA GLU A 261 -17.80 -14.61 5.24
C GLU A 261 -19.22 -14.38 4.73
N GLN A 262 -19.73 -15.34 4.01
CA GLN A 262 -21.11 -15.33 3.52
C GLN A 262 -21.77 -16.67 3.82
N ARG A 263 -22.99 -16.62 4.33
CA ARG A 263 -23.81 -17.80 4.58
C ARG A 263 -25.20 -17.62 3.98
N ILE A 264 -25.55 -18.49 3.06
CA ILE A 264 -26.85 -18.53 2.42
C ILE A 264 -27.51 -19.86 2.76
N VAL A 265 -28.71 -19.82 3.30
CA VAL A 265 -29.53 -20.99 3.59
C VAL A 265 -30.85 -20.83 2.85
N TRP A 266 -31.04 -21.62 1.79
CA TRP A 266 -32.32 -21.63 1.04
C TRP A 266 -33.35 -22.48 1.74
N ASP A 267 -32.92 -23.64 2.28
CA ASP A 267 -33.71 -24.54 3.13
C ASP A 267 -32.80 -25.46 3.95
N GLY A 268 -33.38 -26.41 4.67
CA GLY A 268 -32.62 -27.34 5.54
C GLY A 268 -31.67 -28.29 4.78
N LYS A 269 -31.74 -28.36 3.44
CA LYS A 269 -30.93 -29.24 2.59
C LYS A 269 -30.10 -28.50 1.56
N ASN A 270 -30.42 -27.23 1.35
CA ASN A 270 -29.78 -26.37 0.37
C ASN A 270 -29.13 -25.20 1.10
N ARG A 271 -27.81 -25.16 1.12
CA ARG A 271 -27.03 -24.10 1.79
C ARG A 271 -25.69 -23.89 1.10
N ARG A 272 -25.17 -22.69 1.22
CA ARG A 272 -23.80 -22.35 0.87
C ARG A 272 -23.18 -21.51 1.99
N SER A 273 -21.99 -21.89 2.42
CA SER A 273 -21.17 -21.12 3.32
C SER A 273 -19.81 -20.93 2.68
N GLU A 274 -19.40 -19.68 2.54
CA GLU A 274 -18.13 -19.29 1.95
C GLU A 274 -17.41 -18.37 2.93
N ALA A 275 -16.14 -18.63 3.20
CA ALA A 275 -15.30 -17.78 4.05
C ALA A 275 -13.90 -17.68 3.46
N GLY A 276 -13.31 -16.50 3.54
CA GLY A 276 -11.94 -16.27 3.11
C GLY A 276 -11.26 -15.23 3.97
N THR A 277 -9.95 -15.41 4.14
CA THR A 277 -9.08 -14.41 4.78
C THR A 277 -7.87 -14.16 3.90
N THR A 278 -7.35 -12.94 3.92
CA THR A 278 -6.12 -12.59 3.20
C THR A 278 -5.29 -11.65 4.07
N GLU A 279 -4.06 -12.04 4.36
CA GLU A 279 -3.08 -11.16 5.00
C GLU A 279 -2.52 -10.17 3.97
N ILE A 280 -2.61 -8.90 4.27
CA ILE A 280 -2.08 -7.83 3.42
C ILE A 280 -0.86 -7.23 4.11
N GLY A 281 0.29 -7.38 3.50
CA GLY A 281 1.55 -6.84 4.00
C GLY A 281 1.84 -5.42 3.52
N SER A 282 2.96 -4.89 3.99
CA SER A 282 3.44 -3.56 3.59
C SER A 282 4.17 -3.60 2.24
N THR A 283 4.06 -2.51 1.49
CA THR A 283 4.75 -2.34 0.21
C THR A 283 5.71 -1.17 0.30
N ILE A 284 6.97 -1.39 -0.04
CA ILE A 284 8.00 -0.36 -0.14
C ILE A 284 8.57 -0.36 -1.55
N ARG A 285 8.45 0.76 -2.23
CA ARG A 285 9.06 0.97 -3.54
C ARG A 285 9.92 2.21 -3.52
N THR A 286 11.15 2.07 -3.88
CA THR A 286 12.09 3.17 -4.04
C THR A 286 12.76 3.11 -5.40
N GLN A 287 13.05 4.26 -5.97
CA GLN A 287 13.80 4.34 -7.21
C GLN A 287 15.30 4.10 -6.96
N GLY A 288 15.84 4.62 -5.88
CA GLY A 288 17.23 4.45 -5.46
C GLY A 288 17.40 3.34 -4.43
N ASP A 289 18.40 3.51 -3.57
CA ASP A 289 18.72 2.51 -2.55
C ASP A 289 17.63 2.38 -1.48
N LEU A 290 17.42 1.15 -1.02
CA LEU A 290 16.54 0.82 0.07
C LEU A 290 17.32 0.15 1.19
N GLN A 291 17.32 0.76 2.37
CA GLN A 291 18.00 0.25 3.55
C GLN A 291 17.04 0.02 4.70
N LEU A 292 17.02 -1.21 5.21
CA LEU A 292 16.32 -1.59 6.43
C LEU A 292 17.35 -2.02 7.46
N ILE A 293 17.35 -1.36 8.60
CA ILE A 293 18.34 -1.58 9.66
C ILE A 293 17.59 -1.79 10.97
N ALA A 294 17.80 -2.94 11.61
CA ALA A 294 17.31 -3.22 12.96
C ALA A 294 18.51 -3.44 13.89
N GLY A 295 18.52 -2.79 15.04
CA GLY A 295 19.54 -3.02 16.06
C GLY A 295 19.46 -4.42 16.69
N GLN A 296 18.28 -5.06 16.67
CA GLN A 296 18.06 -6.44 17.08
C GLN A 296 17.41 -7.23 15.95
N ASP A 297 16.09 -7.34 15.92
CA ASP A 297 15.40 -8.22 15.00
C ASP A 297 14.77 -7.47 13.82
N LEU A 298 14.91 -8.05 12.63
CA LEU A 298 14.22 -7.62 11.42
C LEU A 298 13.24 -8.69 10.99
N SER A 299 11.94 -8.37 10.99
CA SER A 299 10.89 -9.30 10.63
C SER A 299 9.99 -8.74 9.52
N LEU A 300 9.88 -9.48 8.42
CA LEU A 300 9.07 -9.11 7.26
C LEU A 300 8.08 -10.22 6.96
N ARG A 301 6.78 -9.88 6.88
CA ARG A 301 5.69 -10.84 6.58
C ARG A 301 4.81 -10.32 5.45
N ALA A 302 4.62 -11.14 4.41
CA ALA A 302 3.85 -10.79 3.21
C ALA A 302 4.25 -9.43 2.59
N ALA A 303 5.48 -8.98 2.83
CA ALA A 303 5.97 -7.67 2.44
C ALA A 303 6.53 -7.68 1.02
N ASN A 304 6.34 -6.58 0.29
CA ASN A 304 6.91 -6.41 -1.05
C ASN A 304 7.84 -5.19 -1.07
N LEU A 305 9.13 -5.43 -1.17
CA LEU A 305 10.18 -4.43 -1.14
C LEU A 305 10.90 -4.39 -2.48
N THR A 306 10.95 -3.22 -3.11
CA THR A 306 11.61 -3.04 -4.41
C THR A 306 12.48 -1.80 -4.40
N SER A 307 13.75 -1.97 -4.72
CA SER A 307 14.67 -0.92 -5.14
C SER A 307 14.84 -1.04 -6.66
N GLN A 308 14.28 -0.09 -7.42
CA GLN A 308 14.20 -0.23 -8.88
C GLN A 308 15.54 -0.08 -9.59
N ALA A 309 16.38 0.86 -9.13
CA ALA A 309 17.68 1.15 -9.74
C ALA A 309 18.85 1.09 -8.75
N GLY A 310 18.58 0.81 -7.48
CA GLY A 310 19.56 0.83 -6.41
C GLY A 310 19.79 -0.53 -5.75
N VAL A 311 20.48 -0.48 -4.63
CA VAL A 311 20.78 -1.61 -3.76
C VAL A 311 19.67 -1.75 -2.72
N LEU A 312 19.23 -2.99 -2.47
CA LEU A 312 18.36 -3.31 -1.35
C LEU A 312 19.21 -3.98 -0.25
N GLN A 313 19.20 -3.40 0.94
CA GLN A 313 19.89 -3.92 2.11
C GLN A 313 18.92 -4.16 3.26
N ALA A 314 18.93 -5.36 3.83
CA ALA A 314 18.17 -5.74 5.01
C ALA A 314 19.15 -6.26 6.06
N LEU A 315 19.35 -5.50 7.15
CA LEU A 315 20.39 -5.73 8.14
C LEU A 315 19.77 -5.88 9.54
N ALA A 316 20.10 -6.97 10.24
CA ALA A 316 19.66 -7.21 11.61
C ALA A 316 20.86 -7.40 12.56
N GLY A 317 20.83 -6.74 13.70
CA GLY A 317 21.82 -6.92 14.75
C GLY A 317 21.72 -8.28 15.46
N ARG A 318 20.59 -8.99 15.35
CA ARG A 318 20.37 -10.32 15.92
C ARG A 318 19.81 -11.28 14.86
N ASP A 319 18.50 -11.34 14.66
CA ASP A 319 17.86 -12.29 13.77
C ASP A 319 17.10 -11.58 12.65
N LEU A 320 17.12 -12.19 11.44
CA LEU A 320 16.36 -11.72 10.29
C LEU A 320 15.40 -12.81 9.83
N THR A 321 14.13 -12.47 9.78
CA THR A 321 13.07 -13.39 9.35
C THR A 321 12.28 -12.82 8.18
N LEU A 322 12.26 -13.56 7.06
CA LEU A 322 11.35 -13.34 5.93
C LEU A 322 10.31 -14.46 5.96
N ALA A 323 9.05 -14.11 6.14
CA ALA A 323 7.96 -15.06 6.22
C ALA A 323 6.88 -14.77 5.18
N ALA A 324 6.28 -15.82 4.63
CA ALA A 324 5.08 -15.68 3.85
C ALA A 324 3.88 -15.33 4.75
N GLY A 325 2.97 -14.53 4.25
CA GLY A 325 1.61 -14.42 4.77
C GLY A 325 0.73 -15.53 4.22
N GLN A 326 -0.54 -15.50 4.59
CA GLN A 326 -1.51 -16.53 4.20
C GLN A 326 -2.79 -15.92 3.63
N ALA A 327 -3.36 -16.60 2.62
CA ALA A 327 -4.73 -16.42 2.20
C ALA A 327 -5.45 -17.75 2.36
N THR A 328 -6.65 -17.73 2.96
CA THR A 328 -7.48 -18.93 3.14
C THR A 328 -8.77 -18.79 2.35
N ALA A 329 -9.23 -19.89 1.77
CA ALA A 329 -10.54 -19.98 1.13
C ALA A 329 -11.24 -21.25 1.59
N ARG A 330 -12.48 -21.10 2.07
CA ARG A 330 -13.33 -22.20 2.50
C ARG A 330 -14.68 -22.11 1.82
N LEU A 331 -15.18 -23.26 1.34
CA LEU A 331 -16.51 -23.41 0.79
C LEU A 331 -17.14 -24.69 1.38
N ASP A 332 -18.39 -24.62 1.81
CA ASP A 332 -19.26 -25.76 2.09
C ASP A 332 -20.62 -25.49 1.43
N GLU A 333 -20.86 -26.16 0.32
CA GLU A 333 -22.06 -26.01 -0.47
C GLU A 333 -22.78 -27.35 -0.55
N ALA A 334 -24.07 -27.38 -0.20
CA ALA A 334 -24.89 -28.56 -0.26
C ALA A 334 -26.20 -28.28 -1.00
N HIS A 335 -26.52 -29.14 -1.94
CA HIS A 335 -27.76 -29.06 -2.71
C HIS A 335 -28.44 -30.39 -2.76
N GLN A 336 -29.78 -30.38 -2.61
CA GLN A 336 -30.63 -31.52 -2.85
C GLN A 336 -31.71 -31.13 -3.87
N HIS A 337 -31.68 -31.81 -5.00
CA HIS A 337 -32.71 -31.70 -6.05
C HIS A 337 -33.50 -32.98 -6.18
N GLN A 338 -34.82 -32.90 -6.36
CA GLN A 338 -35.67 -34.01 -6.58
C GLN A 338 -36.32 -33.92 -7.96
N GLU A 339 -36.12 -34.94 -8.78
CA GLU A 339 -36.80 -35.13 -10.05
C GLU A 339 -37.91 -36.14 -9.90
N GLN A 340 -39.12 -35.78 -10.26
CA GLN A 340 -40.28 -36.64 -10.21
C GLN A 340 -40.75 -36.98 -11.62
N GLY A 341 -40.50 -38.24 -12.06
CA GLY A 341 -41.07 -38.78 -13.28
C GLY A 341 -42.38 -39.55 -12.97
N PHE A 342 -43.08 -40.03 -14.02
CA PHE A 342 -44.40 -40.68 -13.90
C PHE A 342 -44.41 -41.93 -12.98
N LEU A 343 -43.29 -42.65 -12.86
CA LEU A 343 -43.15 -43.86 -12.02
C LEU A 343 -41.86 -43.90 -11.18
N LYS A 344 -41.06 -42.81 -11.20
CA LYS A 344 -39.76 -42.80 -10.50
C LYS A 344 -39.53 -41.42 -9.87
N LYS A 345 -39.12 -41.44 -8.63
CA LYS A 345 -38.59 -40.26 -7.93
C LYS A 345 -37.10 -40.43 -7.73
N THR A 346 -36.33 -39.53 -8.26
CA THR A 346 -34.86 -39.50 -8.07
C THR A 346 -34.50 -38.29 -7.19
N THR A 347 -33.74 -38.56 -6.15
CA THR A 347 -33.18 -37.53 -5.30
C THR A 347 -31.67 -37.47 -5.57
N ILE A 348 -31.18 -36.33 -6.00
CA ILE A 348 -29.76 -36.05 -6.21
C ILE A 348 -29.31 -35.14 -5.07
N THR A 349 -28.27 -35.55 -4.35
CA THR A 349 -27.65 -34.77 -3.30
C THR A 349 -26.19 -34.53 -3.69
N THR A 350 -25.78 -33.28 -3.74
CA THR A 350 -24.41 -32.89 -3.97
C THR A 350 -23.89 -32.13 -2.76
N ARG A 351 -22.63 -32.32 -2.45
CA ARG A 351 -21.91 -31.51 -1.46
C ARG A 351 -20.52 -31.24 -1.98
N ASP A 352 -20.20 -29.94 -2.14
CA ASP A 352 -18.91 -29.47 -2.54
C ASP A 352 -18.23 -28.78 -1.36
N THR A 353 -16.99 -29.15 -1.10
CA THR A 353 -16.19 -28.55 -0.03
C THR A 353 -14.83 -28.15 -0.56
N LEU A 354 -14.38 -26.95 -0.19
CA LEU A 354 -13.03 -26.46 -0.42
C LEU A 354 -12.48 -25.99 0.92
N ASP A 355 -11.25 -26.37 1.23
CA ASP A 355 -10.44 -25.79 2.30
C ASP A 355 -9.03 -25.61 1.73
N GLN A 356 -8.67 -24.40 1.43
CA GLN A 356 -7.40 -24.06 0.77
C GLN A 356 -6.69 -22.96 1.53
N THR A 357 -5.39 -23.14 1.74
CA THR A 357 -4.47 -22.11 2.21
C THR A 357 -3.46 -21.83 1.11
N THR A 358 -3.21 -20.56 0.82
CA THR A 358 -2.24 -20.11 -0.17
C THR A 358 -1.22 -19.20 0.49
N ALA A 359 0.05 -19.48 0.31
CA ALA A 359 1.12 -18.65 0.83
C ALA A 359 1.27 -17.36 0.01
N LEU A 360 1.43 -16.25 0.70
CA LEU A 360 1.68 -14.92 0.13
C LEU A 360 3.13 -14.52 0.41
N ALA A 361 3.99 -14.69 -0.57
CA ALA A 361 5.43 -14.53 -0.40
C ALA A 361 5.83 -13.10 0.02
N THR A 362 6.77 -13.01 0.96
CA THR A 362 7.58 -11.80 1.12
C THR A 362 8.59 -11.73 -0.01
N THR A 363 8.72 -10.58 -0.66
CA THR A 363 9.62 -10.41 -1.81
C THR A 363 10.54 -9.20 -1.58
N LEU A 364 11.84 -9.44 -1.69
CA LEU A 364 12.90 -8.44 -1.72
C LEU A 364 13.52 -8.42 -3.11
N SER A 365 13.53 -7.26 -3.76
CA SER A 365 14.04 -7.10 -5.13
C SER A 365 14.85 -5.82 -5.29
N GLY A 366 16.05 -5.93 -5.85
CA GLY A 366 16.95 -4.81 -6.14
C GLY A 366 17.89 -5.10 -7.28
N ASN A 367 18.70 -4.12 -7.71
CA ASN A 367 19.83 -4.40 -8.60
C ASN A 367 20.81 -5.36 -7.92
N THR A 368 21.18 -5.04 -6.69
CA THR A 368 21.85 -5.93 -5.75
C THR A 368 20.99 -6.05 -4.51
N THR A 369 20.83 -7.25 -3.99
CA THR A 369 20.07 -7.49 -2.76
C THR A 369 20.98 -8.14 -1.72
N SER A 370 21.11 -7.51 -0.55
CA SER A 370 21.90 -7.99 0.59
C SER A 370 21.00 -8.21 1.81
N VAL A 371 21.05 -9.41 2.36
CA VAL A 371 20.35 -9.80 3.58
C VAL A 371 21.39 -10.25 4.60
N ALA A 372 21.45 -9.60 5.76
CA ALA A 372 22.45 -9.95 6.76
C ALA A 372 21.90 -9.92 8.18
N ALA A 373 22.35 -10.88 9.00
CA ALA A 373 22.07 -10.92 10.43
C ALA A 373 23.30 -11.39 11.22
N ASN A 374 23.49 -10.82 12.41
CA ASN A 374 24.62 -11.25 13.27
C ASN A 374 24.39 -12.64 13.88
N GLN A 375 23.16 -13.14 13.94
CA GLN A 375 22.87 -14.49 14.40
C GLN A 375 22.24 -15.31 13.28
N ASN A 376 20.92 -15.34 13.17
CA ASN A 376 20.25 -16.25 12.26
C ASN A 376 19.51 -15.50 11.14
N VAL A 377 19.50 -16.11 9.94
CA VAL A 377 18.65 -15.69 8.82
C VAL A 377 17.67 -16.81 8.52
N ARG A 378 16.38 -16.51 8.57
CA ARG A 378 15.30 -17.44 8.17
C ARG A 378 14.52 -16.85 6.99
N ILE A 379 14.44 -17.62 5.90
CA ILE A 379 13.68 -17.30 4.68
C ILE A 379 12.64 -18.40 4.51
N GLN A 380 11.38 -18.11 4.79
CA GLN A 380 10.28 -19.07 4.69
C GLN A 380 9.23 -18.60 3.69
N GLY A 381 9.00 -19.39 2.63
CA GLY A 381 8.03 -19.08 1.59
C GLY A 381 8.21 -17.68 0.98
N SER A 382 9.46 -17.22 0.86
CA SER A 382 9.79 -15.85 0.52
C SER A 382 10.84 -15.79 -0.59
N ASN A 383 10.88 -14.67 -1.33
CA ASN A 383 11.75 -14.48 -2.47
C ASN A 383 12.78 -13.37 -2.18
N VAL A 384 14.04 -13.67 -2.41
CA VAL A 384 15.14 -12.70 -2.41
C VAL A 384 15.78 -12.73 -3.79
N VAL A 385 15.55 -11.68 -4.56
CA VAL A 385 15.95 -11.64 -5.98
C VAL A 385 16.72 -10.36 -6.31
N SER A 386 17.58 -10.43 -7.31
CA SER A 386 18.31 -9.29 -7.82
C SER A 386 18.66 -9.48 -9.29
N SER A 387 18.92 -8.38 -10.00
CA SER A 387 19.37 -8.40 -11.41
C SER A 387 20.89 -8.62 -11.53
N GLN A 388 21.68 -8.24 -10.53
CA GLN A 388 23.15 -8.31 -10.57
C GLN A 388 23.76 -9.26 -9.55
N GLY A 389 23.23 -9.33 -8.34
CA GLY A 389 23.76 -10.23 -7.33
C GLY A 389 22.99 -10.22 -6.02
N THR A 390 22.81 -11.41 -5.44
CA THR A 390 22.18 -11.60 -4.13
C THR A 390 23.22 -12.10 -3.14
N GLN A 391 23.30 -11.47 -1.98
CA GLN A 391 24.18 -11.87 -0.90
C GLN A 391 23.37 -12.14 0.37
N VAL A 392 23.62 -13.27 1.01
CA VAL A 392 23.07 -13.60 2.34
C VAL A 392 24.23 -13.85 3.28
N LEU A 393 24.28 -13.11 4.39
CA LEU A 393 25.31 -13.22 5.41
C LEU A 393 24.65 -13.54 6.76
N THR A 394 25.15 -14.53 7.45
CA THR A 394 24.67 -14.90 8.78
C THR A 394 25.84 -15.24 9.69
N GLY A 395 25.75 -14.81 10.94
CA GLY A 395 26.76 -15.16 11.95
C GLY A 395 26.62 -16.58 12.51
N ARG A 396 25.41 -17.19 12.35
CA ARG A 396 25.12 -18.56 12.81
C ARG A 396 24.37 -19.33 11.71
N ASP A 397 23.07 -19.48 11.84
CA ASP A 397 22.28 -20.39 11.01
C ASP A 397 21.56 -19.66 9.86
N LEU A 398 21.57 -20.29 8.68
CA LEU A 398 20.72 -19.94 7.57
C LEU A 398 19.69 -21.04 7.34
N SER A 399 18.41 -20.69 7.42
CA SER A 399 17.30 -21.59 7.08
C SER A 399 16.55 -21.04 5.87
N ILE A 400 16.37 -21.88 4.84
CA ILE A 400 15.57 -21.58 3.64
C ILE A 400 14.52 -22.67 3.53
N GLU A 401 13.26 -22.30 3.75
CA GLU A 401 12.15 -23.22 3.89
C GLU A 401 11.02 -22.87 2.92
N ALA A 402 10.29 -23.87 2.42
CA ALA A 402 9.04 -23.63 1.73
C ALA A 402 8.01 -23.05 2.69
N ALA A 403 7.00 -22.37 2.16
CA ALA A 403 5.81 -22.06 2.94
C ALA A 403 5.08 -23.38 3.27
N THR A 404 4.49 -23.45 4.46
CA THR A 404 3.55 -24.53 4.80
C THR A 404 2.16 -24.10 4.37
N ASP A 405 1.59 -24.83 3.42
CA ASP A 405 0.18 -24.71 2.99
C ASP A 405 -0.75 -25.38 3.99
#